data_a69b707dee1a6f28aa9fb48cf64fa23a
#
_entry.id   a69b707dee1a6f28aa9fb48cf64fa23a
#
_cell.length_a   1.000
_cell.length_b   1.000
_cell.length_c   1.000
_cell.angle_alpha   90.00
_cell.angle_beta   90.00
_cell.angle_gamma   90.00
#
_symmetry.space_group_name_H-M   'P 1'
#
loop_
_entity.id
_entity.type
_entity.pdbx_description
1 polymer ?
#
loop_
_entity_poly.entity_id
_entity_poly.type
_entity_poly.pdbx_seq_one_letter_code
_entity_poly.pdbx_strand_id
1 'polypeptide(L)' 'METIEVVQDEKGWTVKHESRVLFIDTVEERTFQTALAISHTLFDEGVRTQVVLVRRDH' A
#
# COMPACT_ATOMS: atom_id res chain seq x y z
N MET A 1 10.09 9.45 7.38
CA MET A 1 9.21 8.27 7.32
C MET A 1 8.56 8.20 5.95
N GLU A 2 8.66 7.06 5.30
CA GLU A 2 8.07 6.88 3.98
C GLU A 2 6.64 6.39 4.08
N THR A 3 5.84 6.68 3.08
CA THR A 3 4.42 6.32 3.10
C THR A 3 4.12 5.24 2.07
N ILE A 4 3.46 4.19 2.52
CA ILE A 4 2.88 3.17 1.66
C ILE A 4 1.38 3.39 1.67
N GLU A 5 0.80 3.63 0.50
CA GLU A 5 -0.63 3.90 0.37
C GLU A 5 -1.34 2.70 -0.22
N VAL A 6 -2.46 2.32 0.38
CA VAL A 6 -3.38 1.34 -0.19
C VAL A 6 -4.60 2.14 -0.64
N VAL A 7 -4.74 2.31 -1.94
CA VAL A 7 -5.71 3.24 -2.52
C VAL A 7 -6.81 2.47 -3.24
N GLN A 8 -8.05 2.76 -2.86
CA GLN A 8 -9.20 2.19 -3.56
C GLN A 8 -9.54 3.04 -4.78
N ASP A 9 -9.73 2.40 -5.92
CA ASP A 9 -10.19 3.06 -7.14
C ASP A 9 -11.33 2.27 -7.77
N GLU A 10 -11.75 2.66 -8.97
CA GLU A 10 -12.90 2.04 -9.64
C GLU A 10 -12.66 0.58 -10.01
N LYS A 11 -11.40 0.19 -10.19
CA LYS A 11 -11.03 -1.15 -10.65
C LYS A 11 -10.61 -2.07 -9.53
N GLY A 12 -10.41 -1.53 -8.34
CA GLY A 12 -9.96 -2.31 -7.20
C GLY A 12 -9.04 -1.52 -6.29
N TRP A 13 -7.89 -2.10 -5.99
CA TRP A 13 -6.97 -1.53 -5.02
C TRP A 13 -5.56 -1.45 -5.58
N THR A 14 -4.86 -0.38 -5.22
CA THR A 14 -3.49 -0.14 -5.67
C THR A 14 -2.60 0.12 -4.46
N VAL A 15 -1.44 -0.53 -4.43
CA VAL A 15 -0.43 -0.25 -3.41
C VAL A 15 0.62 0.66 -4.03
N LYS A 16 0.84 1.81 -3.39
CA LYS A 16 1.84 2.79 -3.83
C LYS A 16 2.87 3.03 -2.75
N HIS A 17 4.10 3.21 -3.16
CA HIS A 17 5.19 3.62 -2.28
C HIS A 17 5.80 4.88 -2.86
N GLU A 18 5.65 6.00 -2.15
CA GLU A 18 6.13 7.31 -2.60
C GLU A 18 5.66 7.63 -4.02
N SER A 19 4.37 7.44 -4.26
CA SER A 19 3.69 7.67 -5.53
C SER A 19 4.01 6.67 -6.64
N ARG A 20 4.83 5.66 -6.36
CA ARG A 20 5.12 4.60 -7.32
C ARG A 20 4.16 3.43 -7.10
N VAL A 21 3.49 3.00 -8.15
CA VAL A 21 2.60 1.84 -8.08
C VAL A 21 3.43 0.56 -8.01
N LEU A 22 3.19 -0.24 -6.97
CA LEU A 22 3.92 -1.49 -6.77
C LEU A 22 3.05 -2.72 -6.99
N PHE A 23 1.74 -2.60 -6.80
CA PHE A 23 0.86 -3.75 -6.85
C PHE A 23 -0.57 -3.30 -7.08
N ILE A 24 -1.32 -4.07 -7.85
CA ILE A 24 -2.75 -3.82 -8.13
C ILE A 24 -3.50 -5.13 -7.96
N ASP A 25 -4.64 -5.09 -7.26
CA ASP A 25 -5.48 -6.26 -7.07
C ASP A 25 -6.93 -5.80 -6.90
N THR A 26 -7.85 -6.71 -7.15
CA THR A 26 -9.27 -6.45 -6.94
C THR A 26 -9.71 -6.73 -5.51
N VAL A 27 -8.86 -7.37 -4.70
CA VAL A 27 -9.19 -7.78 -3.33
C VAL A 27 -8.43 -6.92 -2.33
N GLU A 28 -9.18 -6.18 -1.50
CA GLU A 28 -8.59 -5.30 -0.48
C GLU A 28 -7.62 -6.03 0.43
N GLU A 29 -8.02 -7.19 0.93
CA GLU A 29 -7.22 -7.93 1.88
C GLU A 29 -5.83 -8.26 1.33
N ARG A 30 -5.76 -8.67 0.07
CA ARG A 30 -4.47 -9.01 -0.55
C ARG A 30 -3.59 -7.78 -0.73
N THR A 31 -4.18 -6.64 -1.10
CA THR A 31 -3.41 -5.41 -1.23
C THR A 31 -2.89 -4.93 0.12
N PHE A 32 -3.72 -5.04 1.14
CA PHE A 32 -3.31 -4.63 2.48
C PHE A 32 -2.17 -5.53 3.00
N GLN A 33 -2.28 -6.83 2.80
CA GLN A 33 -1.22 -7.76 3.20
C GLN A 33 0.07 -7.49 2.42
N THR A 34 -0.04 -7.18 1.13
CA THR A 34 1.12 -6.82 0.32
C THR A 34 1.78 -5.56 0.85
N ALA A 35 0.98 -4.55 1.22
CA ALA A 35 1.51 -3.31 1.79
C ALA A 35 2.26 -3.57 3.10
N LEU A 36 1.72 -4.43 3.95
CA LEU A 36 2.38 -4.80 5.20
C LEU A 36 3.69 -5.54 4.95
N ALA A 37 3.72 -6.43 3.96
CA ALA A 37 4.94 -7.16 3.60
C ALA A 37 6.01 -6.20 3.09
N ILE A 38 5.62 -5.22 2.27
CA ILE A 38 6.55 -4.20 1.78
C ILE A 38 7.10 -3.38 2.95
N SER A 39 6.22 -2.98 3.87
CA SER A 39 6.61 -2.23 5.06
C SER A 39 7.63 -3.01 5.89
N HIS A 40 7.39 -4.30 6.06
CA HIS A 40 8.29 -5.17 6.83
C HIS A 40 9.66 -5.27 6.15
N THR A 41 9.66 -5.46 4.83
CA THR A 41 10.91 -5.55 4.07
C THR A 41 11.72 -4.27 4.19
N LEU A 42 11.05 -3.11 4.08
CA LEU A 42 11.72 -1.81 4.22
C LEU A 42 12.24 -1.63 5.63
N PHE A 43 11.50 -2.06 6.63
CA PHE A 43 11.94 -1.98 8.02
C PHE A 43 13.25 -2.78 8.22
N ASP A 44 13.32 -3.97 7.62
CA ASP A 44 14.53 -4.79 7.70
C ASP A 44 15.72 -4.09 7.03
N GLU A 45 15.46 -3.18 6.10
CA GLU A 45 16.49 -2.38 5.43
C GLU A 45 16.79 -1.07 6.16
N GLY A 46 16.16 -0.86 7.31
CA GLY A 46 16.37 0.34 8.10
C GLY A 46 15.46 1.50 7.72
N VAL A 47 14.42 1.27 6.92
CA VAL A 47 13.51 2.31 6.47
C VAL A 47 12.22 2.25 7.26
N ARG A 48 11.85 3.35 7.91
CA ARG A 48 10.57 3.44 8.61
C ARG A 48 9.47 3.85 7.65
N THR A 49 8.33 3.19 7.76
CA THR A 49 7.19 3.45 6.90
C THR A 49 5.91 3.58 7.71
N GLN A 50 4.91 4.22 7.10
CA GLN A 50 3.53 4.17 7.58
C GLN A 50 2.67 3.66 6.45
N VAL A 51 1.67 2.85 6.78
CA VAL A 51 0.71 2.34 5.80
C VAL A 51 -0.59 3.11 5.97
N VAL A 52 -1.04 3.75 4.90
CA VAL A 52 -2.23 4.59 4.89
C VAL A 52 -3.27 3.98 3.96
N LEU A 53 -4.48 3.79 4.48
CA LEU A 53 -5.59 3.28 3.69
C LEU A 53 -6.41 4.46 3.17
N VAL A 54 -6.51 4.56 1.86
CA VAL A 54 -7.28 5.62 1.20
C VAL A 54 -8.49 4.98 0.53
N ARG A 55 -9.66 5.23 1.08
CA ARG A 55 -10.91 4.72 0.51
C ARG A 55 -11.55 5.78 -0.35
N ARG A 56 -12.12 5.33 -1.46
CA ARG A 56 -12.88 6.21 -2.31
C ARG A 56 -14.29 6.32 -1.74
N ASP A 57 -14.66 7.51 -1.33
CA ASP A 57 -15.98 7.81 -0.77
C ASP A 57 -16.88 8.43 -1.83
N HIS A 58 -18.16 8.08 -1.80
CA HIS A 58 -19.15 8.65 -2.68
C HIS A 58 -20.16 9.45 -1.90
#